data_875285caed9a5301da51a46f0ac53019
#
_entry.id   875285caed9a5301da51a46f0ac53019
#
_cell.length_a   1.000
_cell.length_b   1.000
_cell.length_c   1.000
_cell.angle_alpha   90.00
_cell.angle_beta   90.00
_cell.angle_gamma   90.00
#
_symmetry.space_group_name_H-M   'P 1'
#
loop_
_entity.id
_entity.type
_entity.pdbx_description
1 polymer ?
#
loop_
_entity_poly.entity_id
_entity_poly.type
_entity_poly.pdbx_seq_one_letter_code
_entity_poly.pdbx_strand_id
1 'polypeptide(L)'
;MKLLFLTFILLFSGVKTHTLSIHISGISKIKGSLFIAIFRATDDFPVFGKQFKGIVKEVEGKTQNYTFDDLPEGEYALAIYQDENRNKILDKNLLGIPTEIYGFSNNARRTFSAPSFQEAKFKLNKDLQQTVFLK
;
A
#
# COMPACT_ATOMS: atom_id res chain seq x y z
N MET A 1 21.13 0.69 -57.41
CA MET A 1 21.19 0.16 -56.03
C MET A 1 20.15 0.88 -55.20
N LYS A 2 19.00 0.22 -54.94
CA LYS A 2 17.92 0.79 -54.11
C LYS A 2 18.19 0.44 -52.67
N LEU A 3 18.47 1.46 -51.82
CA LEU A 3 18.61 1.30 -50.41
C LEU A 3 17.20 1.19 -49.80
N LEU A 4 16.83 0.00 -49.30
CA LEU A 4 15.61 -0.22 -48.57
C LEU A 4 15.84 0.28 -47.14
N PHE A 5 15.30 1.44 -46.77
CA PHE A 5 15.23 1.89 -45.38
C PHE A 5 14.13 1.08 -44.67
N LEU A 6 14.55 0.09 -43.90
CA LEU A 6 13.67 -0.64 -43.00
C LEU A 6 13.40 0.24 -41.78
N THR A 7 12.26 0.95 -41.79
CA THR A 7 11.82 1.73 -40.63
C THR A 7 11.35 0.76 -39.57
N PHE A 8 12.15 0.57 -38.52
CA PHE A 8 11.80 -0.21 -37.34
C PHE A 8 10.86 0.64 -36.49
N ILE A 9 9.54 0.42 -36.64
CA ILE A 9 8.56 1.03 -35.77
C ILE A 9 8.60 0.29 -34.44
N LEU A 10 9.27 0.89 -33.44
CA LEU A 10 9.16 0.48 -32.04
C LEU A 10 7.73 0.80 -31.56
N LEU A 11 6.88 -0.23 -31.53
CA LEU A 11 5.60 -0.15 -30.85
C LEU A 11 5.89 -0.10 -29.34
N PHE A 12 5.97 1.10 -28.80
CA PHE A 12 5.90 1.30 -27.36
C PHE A 12 4.48 0.94 -26.91
N SER A 13 4.28 -0.29 -26.49
CA SER A 13 3.09 -0.65 -25.71
C SER A 13 3.22 0.05 -24.36
N GLY A 14 2.56 1.21 -24.22
CA GLY A 14 2.50 1.92 -22.94
C GLY A 14 1.93 1.00 -21.86
N VAL A 15 2.59 0.94 -20.71
CA VAL A 15 2.07 0.22 -19.53
C VAL A 15 0.78 0.92 -19.12
N LYS A 16 -0.32 0.18 -19.02
CA LYS A 16 -1.58 0.72 -18.48
C LYS A 16 -1.41 1.00 -17.00
N THR A 17 -1.82 2.18 -16.58
CA THR A 17 -1.77 2.63 -15.20
C THR A 17 -3.15 3.01 -14.70
N HIS A 18 -3.35 2.91 -13.40
CA HIS A 18 -4.61 3.19 -12.73
C HIS A 18 -4.38 3.94 -11.42
N THR A 19 -5.45 4.54 -10.93
CA THR A 19 -5.48 5.24 -9.65
C THR A 19 -6.05 4.33 -8.57
N LEU A 20 -5.34 4.22 -7.45
CA LEU A 20 -5.80 3.56 -6.25
C LEU A 20 -6.16 4.60 -5.20
N SER A 21 -7.44 4.71 -4.87
CA SER A 21 -7.93 5.53 -3.76
C SER A 21 -8.06 4.67 -2.50
N ILE A 22 -7.58 5.18 -1.38
CA ILE A 22 -7.60 4.49 -0.10
C ILE A 22 -8.42 5.30 0.89
N HIS A 23 -9.45 4.68 1.45
CA HIS A 23 -10.19 5.21 2.58
C HIS A 23 -9.73 4.52 3.87
N ILE A 24 -9.16 5.28 4.79
CA ILE A 24 -8.62 4.80 6.06
C ILE A 24 -9.55 5.22 7.18
N SER A 25 -9.94 4.27 8.02
CA SER A 25 -10.82 4.50 9.18
C SER A 25 -10.31 3.76 10.42
N GLY A 26 -10.98 3.93 11.56
CA GLY A 26 -10.56 3.32 12.82
C GLY A 26 -9.52 4.11 13.60
N ILE A 27 -9.14 5.30 13.14
CA ILE A 27 -8.19 6.16 13.86
C ILE A 27 -8.86 6.68 15.13
N SER A 28 -8.41 6.19 16.29
CA SER A 28 -8.98 6.56 17.59
C SER A 28 -8.40 7.84 18.18
N LYS A 29 -7.11 8.07 17.92
CA LYS A 29 -6.38 9.24 18.42
C LYS A 29 -5.88 10.06 17.25
N ILE A 30 -6.18 11.36 17.23
CA ILE A 30 -5.72 12.28 16.19
C ILE A 30 -4.33 12.80 16.59
N LYS A 31 -3.31 11.99 16.34
CA LYS A 31 -1.89 12.34 16.57
C LYS A 31 -0.96 11.45 15.77
N GLY A 32 0.27 11.91 15.59
CA GLY A 32 1.32 11.18 14.88
C GLY A 32 1.08 11.13 13.38
N SER A 33 1.58 10.10 12.76
CA SER A 33 1.57 9.92 11.31
C SER A 33 0.99 8.58 10.91
N LEU A 34 0.43 8.50 9.71
CA LEU A 34 0.09 7.25 9.04
C LEU A 34 1.23 6.88 8.09
N PHE A 35 1.74 5.67 8.21
CA PHE A 35 2.56 5.02 7.21
C PHE A 35 1.66 4.19 6.31
N ILE A 36 1.60 4.57 5.03
CA ILE A 36 0.75 3.92 4.02
C ILE A 36 1.69 3.30 3.00
N ALA A 37 1.71 1.98 2.91
CA ALA A 37 2.62 1.25 2.05
C ALA A 37 1.86 0.31 1.12
N ILE A 38 2.28 0.27 -0.15
CA ILE A 38 1.76 -0.64 -1.17
C ILE A 38 2.86 -1.59 -1.61
N PHE A 39 2.54 -2.87 -1.67
CA PHE A 39 3.43 -3.97 -2.00
C PHE A 39 2.95 -4.73 -3.23
N ARG A 40 3.90 -5.24 -4.01
CA ARG A 40 3.69 -6.21 -5.08
C ARG A 40 3.97 -7.62 -4.57
N ALA A 41 3.61 -8.63 -5.35
CA ALA A 41 3.88 -10.02 -4.99
C ALA A 41 5.38 -10.35 -4.82
N THR A 42 6.25 -9.58 -5.47
CA THR A 42 7.72 -9.73 -5.40
C THR A 42 8.36 -8.97 -4.24
N ASP A 43 7.60 -8.15 -3.55
CA ASP A 43 8.08 -7.37 -2.41
C ASP A 43 7.91 -8.18 -1.11
N ASP A 44 8.64 -7.81 -0.08
CA ASP A 44 8.67 -8.51 1.20
C ASP A 44 7.52 -8.01 2.10
N PHE A 45 6.28 -8.40 1.76
CA PHE A 45 5.07 -7.98 2.48
C PHE A 45 4.96 -8.64 3.86
N PRO A 46 4.60 -7.89 4.91
CA PRO A 46 4.33 -6.46 4.99
C PRO A 46 5.49 -5.67 5.65
N VAL A 47 6.72 -5.97 5.31
CA VAL A 47 7.91 -5.35 5.94
C VAL A 47 8.06 -3.90 5.46
N PHE A 48 7.86 -2.95 6.37
CA PHE A 48 8.08 -1.52 6.07
C PHE A 48 9.55 -1.26 5.76
N GLY A 49 9.79 -0.49 4.69
CA GLY A 49 11.10 -0.31 4.07
C GLY A 49 11.34 -1.23 2.86
N LYS A 50 10.49 -2.23 2.65
CA LYS A 50 10.54 -3.17 1.51
C LYS A 50 9.38 -2.99 0.53
N GLN A 51 8.52 -2.00 0.71
CA GLN A 51 7.36 -1.72 -0.13
C GLN A 51 7.76 -1.21 -1.52
N PHE A 52 6.87 -1.41 -2.49
CA PHE A 52 6.98 -0.84 -3.84
C PHE A 52 6.87 0.70 -3.82
N LYS A 53 5.84 1.22 -3.12
CA LYS A 53 5.66 2.64 -2.86
C LYS A 53 5.15 2.83 -1.44
N GLY A 54 5.47 3.96 -0.84
CA GLY A 54 4.99 4.32 0.48
C GLY A 54 4.97 5.82 0.68
N ILE A 55 4.16 6.24 1.63
CA ILE A 55 4.05 7.64 2.02
C ILE A 55 3.79 7.74 3.52
N VAL A 56 4.22 8.84 4.09
CA VAL A 56 3.93 9.24 5.47
C VAL A 56 3.02 10.46 5.41
N LYS A 57 1.87 10.40 6.11
CA LYS A 57 0.89 11.48 6.20
C LYS A 57 0.59 11.79 7.67
N GLU A 58 0.49 13.05 8.00
CA GLU A 58 0.02 13.47 9.31
C GLU A 58 -1.41 12.97 9.55
N VAL A 59 -1.71 12.57 10.80
CA VAL A 59 -3.06 12.21 11.20
C VAL A 59 -3.86 13.48 11.46
N GLU A 60 -4.86 13.73 10.63
CA GLU A 60 -5.70 14.94 10.66
C GLU A 60 -7.13 14.68 11.12
N GLY A 61 -7.55 13.42 11.19
CA GLY A 61 -8.92 13.06 11.57
C GLY A 61 -9.07 11.57 11.87
N LYS A 62 -10.28 11.20 12.27
CA LYS A 62 -10.66 9.79 12.56
C LYS A 62 -10.79 8.94 11.31
N THR A 63 -10.95 9.57 10.16
CA THR A 63 -10.91 8.98 8.82
C THR A 63 -10.01 9.84 7.94
N GLN A 64 -9.36 9.22 7.00
CA GLN A 64 -8.44 9.92 6.10
C GLN A 64 -8.38 9.22 4.75
N ASN A 65 -8.23 10.00 3.68
CA ASN A 65 -8.12 9.46 2.34
C ASN A 65 -6.72 9.72 1.78
N TYR A 66 -6.26 8.79 0.97
CA TYR A 66 -5.05 8.95 0.20
C TYR A 66 -5.19 8.30 -1.18
N THR A 67 -4.44 8.79 -2.15
CA THR A 67 -4.50 8.29 -3.53
C THR A 67 -3.08 8.03 -4.04
N PHE A 68 -2.87 6.85 -4.60
CA PHE A 68 -1.71 6.54 -5.43
C PHE A 68 -2.12 6.61 -6.89
N ASP A 69 -1.49 7.52 -7.64
CA ASP A 69 -1.71 7.66 -9.06
C ASP A 69 -0.67 6.87 -9.87
N ASP A 70 -0.99 6.61 -11.12
CA ASP A 70 -0.09 6.00 -12.10
C ASP A 70 0.51 4.65 -11.65
N LEU A 71 -0.27 3.84 -10.95
CA LEU A 71 0.12 2.48 -10.63
C LEU A 71 -0.06 1.54 -11.83
N PRO A 72 0.97 0.78 -12.23
CA PRO A 72 0.82 -0.24 -13.26
C PRO A 72 -0.28 -1.27 -12.93
N GLU A 73 -0.92 -1.83 -13.94
CA GLU A 73 -1.81 -2.98 -13.74
C GLU A 73 -1.07 -4.10 -13.01
N GLY A 74 -1.72 -4.72 -12.04
CA GLY A 74 -1.11 -5.80 -11.28
C GLY A 74 -1.85 -6.16 -10.01
N GLU A 75 -1.26 -7.06 -9.24
CA GLU A 75 -1.72 -7.42 -7.91
C GLU A 75 -0.91 -6.67 -6.86
N TYR A 76 -1.62 -6.10 -5.90
CA TYR A 76 -1.05 -5.29 -4.82
C TYR A 76 -1.66 -5.66 -3.48
N ALA A 77 -0.95 -5.35 -2.41
CA ALA A 77 -1.46 -5.39 -1.05
C ALA A 77 -1.08 -4.09 -0.34
N LEU A 78 -1.94 -3.63 0.57
CA LEU A 78 -1.71 -2.46 1.42
C LEU A 78 -1.38 -2.89 2.84
N ALA A 79 -0.45 -2.19 3.46
CA ALA A 79 -0.19 -2.21 4.88
C ALA A 79 -0.14 -0.77 5.40
N ILE A 80 -0.87 -0.51 6.48
CA ILE A 80 -0.98 0.84 7.06
C ILE A 80 -0.82 0.72 8.57
N TYR A 81 -0.05 1.60 9.18
CA TYR A 81 -0.04 1.75 10.64
C TYR A 81 0.02 3.21 11.05
N GLN A 82 -0.46 3.50 12.24
CA GLN A 82 -0.34 4.80 12.87
C GLN A 82 0.85 4.82 13.81
N ASP A 83 1.83 5.67 13.51
CA ASP A 83 2.98 5.96 14.34
C ASP A 83 2.63 7.14 15.26
N GLU A 84 2.14 6.83 16.45
CA GLU A 84 1.65 7.83 17.40
C GLU A 84 2.76 8.68 18.01
N ASN A 85 3.95 8.11 18.20
CA ASN A 85 5.11 8.76 18.84
C ASN A 85 6.16 9.27 17.84
N ARG A 86 5.96 9.08 16.53
CA ARG A 86 6.83 9.52 15.43
C ARG A 86 8.24 8.93 15.48
N ASN A 87 8.38 7.70 15.97
CA ASN A 87 9.66 6.99 16.00
C ASN A 87 9.96 6.20 14.71
N LYS A 88 9.02 6.21 13.74
CA LYS A 88 9.12 5.58 12.41
C LYS A 88 9.18 4.06 12.43
N ILE A 89 8.74 3.45 13.51
CA ILE A 89 8.59 1.99 13.65
C ILE A 89 7.21 1.67 14.20
N LEU A 90 6.68 0.50 13.85
CA LEU A 90 5.49 -0.05 14.47
C LEU A 90 5.89 -0.60 15.84
N ASP A 91 5.52 0.10 16.90
CA ASP A 91 5.85 -0.28 18.27
C ASP A 91 5.14 -1.58 18.67
N LYS A 92 5.86 -2.42 19.38
CA LYS A 92 5.39 -3.73 19.88
C LYS A 92 5.69 -3.88 21.36
N ASN A 93 4.87 -4.67 22.04
CA ASN A 93 5.15 -5.07 23.43
C ASN A 93 6.22 -6.17 23.49
N LEU A 94 6.55 -6.63 24.71
CA LEU A 94 7.54 -7.68 24.93
C LEU A 94 7.19 -9.04 24.28
N LEU A 95 5.91 -9.27 23.95
CA LEU A 95 5.43 -10.47 23.26
C LEU A 95 5.42 -10.32 21.74
N GLY A 96 5.90 -9.18 21.21
CA GLY A 96 5.90 -8.89 19.78
C GLY A 96 4.53 -8.48 19.20
N ILE A 97 3.56 -8.16 20.06
CA ILE A 97 2.23 -7.70 19.66
C ILE A 97 2.28 -6.19 19.44
N PRO A 98 1.83 -5.69 18.28
CA PRO A 98 1.76 -4.24 18.02
C PRO A 98 0.95 -3.52 19.09
N THR A 99 1.47 -2.39 19.56
CA THR A 99 0.81 -1.49 20.50
C THR A 99 0.18 -0.28 19.80
N GLU A 100 0.54 -0.05 18.57
CA GLU A 100 -0.06 0.95 17.67
C GLU A 100 -1.02 0.28 16.72
N ILE A 101 -2.08 1.02 16.31
CA ILE A 101 -3.09 0.47 15.42
C ILE A 101 -2.55 0.31 13.99
N TYR A 102 -3.01 -0.74 13.33
CA TYR A 102 -2.61 -1.07 11.97
C TYR A 102 -3.73 -1.76 11.21
N GLY A 103 -3.59 -1.86 9.91
CA GLY A 103 -4.55 -2.54 9.04
C GLY A 103 -3.95 -2.90 7.69
N PHE A 104 -4.64 -3.77 6.99
CA PHE A 104 -4.25 -4.28 5.67
C PHE A 104 -5.42 -4.21 4.71
N SER A 105 -5.13 -4.21 3.40
CA SER A 105 -6.17 -4.36 2.37
C SER A 105 -7.00 -5.63 2.60
N ASN A 106 -8.23 -5.63 2.12
CA ASN A 106 -9.25 -6.66 2.37
C ASN A 106 -9.58 -6.83 3.87
N ASN A 107 -9.14 -5.90 4.73
CA ASN A 107 -9.16 -6.03 6.18
C ASN A 107 -8.62 -7.39 6.67
N ALA A 108 -7.65 -7.94 5.94
CA ALA A 108 -7.00 -9.20 6.25
C ALA A 108 -6.33 -9.14 7.61
N ARG A 109 -6.49 -10.20 8.39
CA ARG A 109 -5.97 -10.27 9.76
C ARG A 109 -5.72 -11.70 10.18
N ARG A 110 -4.68 -11.88 10.99
CA ARG A 110 -4.39 -13.11 11.72
C ARG A 110 -4.21 -12.80 13.20
N THR A 111 -4.40 -13.80 14.06
CA THR A 111 -4.33 -13.61 15.51
C THR A 111 -2.90 -13.40 16.01
N PHE A 112 -1.92 -14.15 15.49
CA PHE A 112 -0.55 -14.18 16.02
C PHE A 112 0.52 -13.78 15.01
N SER A 113 0.14 -13.37 13.81
CA SER A 113 1.06 -12.95 12.76
C SER A 113 0.40 -11.94 11.84
N ALA A 114 1.19 -11.28 11.01
CA ALA A 114 0.67 -10.52 9.89
C ALA A 114 -0.01 -11.46 8.86
N PRO A 115 -1.01 -10.99 8.11
CA PRO A 115 -1.55 -11.75 7.00
C PRO A 115 -0.50 -11.93 5.91
N SER A 116 -0.69 -12.95 5.07
CA SER A 116 0.13 -13.13 3.88
C SER A 116 -0.27 -12.13 2.78
N PHE A 117 0.61 -11.97 1.78
CA PHE A 117 0.27 -11.21 0.58
C PHE A 117 -0.99 -11.76 -0.09
N GLN A 118 -1.15 -13.07 -0.17
CA GLN A 118 -2.32 -13.72 -0.78
C GLN A 118 -3.64 -13.38 -0.07
N GLU A 119 -3.62 -13.19 1.24
CA GLU A 119 -4.81 -12.81 2.01
C GLU A 119 -5.16 -11.33 1.86
N ALA A 120 -4.17 -10.47 1.67
CA ALA A 120 -4.34 -9.03 1.58
C ALA A 120 -4.42 -8.51 0.14
N LYS A 121 -4.04 -9.31 -0.86
CA LYS A 121 -3.92 -8.86 -2.24
C LYS A 121 -5.25 -8.47 -2.87
N PHE A 122 -5.21 -7.51 -3.77
CA PHE A 122 -6.27 -7.11 -4.67
C PHE A 122 -5.70 -6.88 -6.07
N LYS A 123 -6.56 -6.98 -7.08
CA LYS A 123 -6.19 -6.74 -8.48
C LYS A 123 -6.51 -5.30 -8.85
N LEU A 124 -5.51 -4.59 -9.37
CA LEU A 124 -5.65 -3.26 -9.93
C LEU A 124 -5.61 -3.35 -11.47
N ASN A 125 -6.77 -3.39 -12.11
CA ASN A 125 -6.94 -3.41 -13.58
C ASN A 125 -7.90 -2.32 -14.06
N LYS A 126 -8.28 -1.43 -13.17
CA LYS A 126 -9.07 -0.21 -13.36
C LYS A 126 -8.85 0.67 -12.13
N ASP A 127 -9.30 1.92 -12.17
CA ASP A 127 -9.33 2.76 -10.98
C ASP A 127 -10.15 2.07 -9.88
N LEU A 128 -9.59 2.01 -8.69
CA LEU A 128 -10.12 1.21 -7.58
C LEU A 128 -10.08 2.00 -6.28
N GLN A 129 -11.07 1.74 -5.42
CA GLN A 129 -11.06 2.19 -4.04
C GLN A 129 -10.89 1.00 -3.10
N GLN A 130 -9.97 1.13 -2.16
CA GLN A 130 -9.78 0.21 -1.02
C GLN A 130 -10.18 0.92 0.27
N THR A 131 -10.86 0.21 1.15
CA THR A 131 -11.14 0.68 2.51
C THR A 131 -10.33 -0.16 3.49
N VAL A 132 -9.54 0.50 4.33
CA VAL A 132 -8.72 -0.16 5.36
C VAL A 132 -9.13 0.35 6.73
N PHE A 133 -9.53 -0.56 7.60
CA PHE A 133 -9.86 -0.28 8.98
C PHE A 133 -8.67 -0.58 9.89
N LEU A 134 -8.20 0.44 10.61
CA LEU A 134 -7.12 0.31 11.59
C LEU A 134 -7.68 -0.10 12.96
N LYS A 135 -7.04 -1.05 13.61
CA LYS A 135 -7.35 -1.47 14.98
C LYS A 135 -6.15 -2.13 15.66
#